data_6a911183b546d4a3ade949f307d79664
#
_entry.id   6a911183b546d4a3ade949f307d79664
#
_cell.length_a   1.000
_cell.length_b   1.000
_cell.length_c   1.000
_cell.angle_alpha   90.00
_cell.angle_beta   90.00
_cell.angle_gamma   90.00
#
_symmetry.space_group_name_H-M   'P 1'
#
loop_
_entity.id
_entity.type
_entity.pdbx_description
1 polymer ?
#
loop_
_entity_poly.entity_id
_entity_poly.type
_entity_poly.pdbx_seq_one_letter_code
_entity_poly.pdbx_strand_id
1 'polypeptide(L)'
;MIAKTCTVCKQLKNLSEFYAELRVKDGKQAKCKTCTGQITAEYRKKNPEIYRKASLKHWSKLDDKKKHARWIKRYGVTPEMYLDMFNKQNGTCKICKEKCVSGQSLCIDHCHKTNAVRGLLCKKCNSALGMLNDNIKFFESAITYLKDSAELI
;
A
#
# COMPACT_ATOMS: atom_id res chain seq x y z
N MET A 1 -22.20 28.06 19.41
CA MET A 1 -21.35 26.94 18.86
C MET A 1 -20.89 26.12 20.04
N ILE A 2 -21.13 24.81 20.01
CA ILE A 2 -20.74 23.93 21.11
C ILE A 2 -19.28 23.49 20.83
N ALA A 3 -18.37 23.86 21.73
CA ALA A 3 -16.94 23.60 21.62
C ALA A 3 -16.47 22.75 22.81
N LYS A 4 -15.36 22.01 22.64
CA LYS A 4 -14.74 21.13 23.62
C LYS A 4 -13.22 21.26 23.59
N THR A 5 -12.60 21.23 24.76
CA THR A 5 -11.13 21.26 24.85
C THR A 5 -10.56 19.87 24.63
N CYS A 6 -9.63 19.75 23.65
CA CYS A 6 -8.91 18.51 23.41
C CYS A 6 -7.94 18.20 24.57
N THR A 7 -7.98 16.98 25.09
CA THR A 7 -7.12 16.58 26.22
C THR A 7 -5.64 16.48 25.88
N VAL A 8 -5.29 16.38 24.59
CA VAL A 8 -3.91 16.23 24.10
C VAL A 8 -3.30 17.60 23.75
N CYS A 9 -3.86 18.31 22.74
CA CYS A 9 -3.31 19.60 22.34
C CYS A 9 -3.80 20.78 23.18
N LYS A 10 -4.70 20.57 24.14
CA LYS A 10 -5.29 21.59 25.04
C LYS A 10 -6.03 22.74 24.34
N GLN A 11 -6.27 22.62 23.02
CA GLN A 11 -6.99 23.64 22.26
C GLN A 11 -8.51 23.44 22.36
N LEU A 12 -9.23 24.55 22.44
CA LEU A 12 -10.69 24.59 22.31
C LEU A 12 -11.05 24.41 20.83
N LYS A 13 -11.86 23.41 20.50
CA LYS A 13 -12.22 23.04 19.13
C LYS A 13 -13.71 22.75 19.01
N ASN A 14 -14.25 22.90 17.80
CA ASN A 14 -15.63 22.55 17.51
C ASN A 14 -15.88 21.05 17.73
N LEU A 15 -17.07 20.65 18.18
CA LEU A 15 -17.41 19.23 18.38
C LEU A 15 -17.33 18.39 17.10
N SER A 16 -17.43 18.98 15.92
CA SER A 16 -17.22 18.30 14.63
C SER A 16 -15.80 17.81 14.43
N GLU A 17 -14.82 18.38 15.15
CA GLU A 17 -13.41 17.96 15.12
C GLU A 17 -13.11 16.77 16.04
N PHE A 18 -14.11 16.23 16.72
CA PHE A 18 -13.99 15.04 17.56
C PHE A 18 -14.77 13.88 16.96
N TYR A 19 -14.24 12.65 17.12
CA TYR A 19 -14.98 11.45 16.76
C TYR A 19 -16.16 11.23 17.72
N ALA A 20 -17.21 10.57 17.23
CA ALA A 20 -18.34 10.17 18.05
C ALA A 20 -17.93 9.13 19.09
N GLU A 21 -18.51 9.22 20.31
CA GLU A 21 -18.32 8.26 21.40
C GLU A 21 -19.59 8.21 22.24
N LEU A 22 -20.37 7.15 22.04
CA LEU A 22 -21.70 7.00 22.64
C LEU A 22 -21.70 6.84 24.17
N ARG A 23 -20.54 6.50 24.76
CA ARG A 23 -20.39 6.23 26.20
C ARG A 23 -20.17 7.48 27.06
N VAL A 24 -20.03 8.65 26.44
CA VAL A 24 -19.80 9.92 27.14
C VAL A 24 -20.98 10.89 26.92
N LYS A 25 -21.27 11.72 27.93
CA LYS A 25 -22.43 12.60 27.94
C LYS A 25 -22.55 13.54 26.74
N ASP A 26 -21.42 14.04 26.24
CA ASP A 26 -21.38 14.96 25.09
C ASP A 26 -21.28 14.21 23.73
N GLY A 27 -21.31 12.88 23.73
CA GLY A 27 -21.26 12.05 22.54
C GLY A 27 -19.96 12.13 21.74
N LYS A 28 -18.87 12.68 22.33
CA LYS A 28 -17.61 12.94 21.62
C LYS A 28 -16.38 12.48 22.39
N GLN A 29 -15.40 11.95 21.68
CA GLN A 29 -14.12 11.55 22.26
C GLN A 29 -13.39 12.73 22.92
N ALA A 30 -12.55 12.43 23.91
CA ALA A 30 -11.76 13.45 24.62
C ALA A 30 -10.62 14.04 23.78
N LYS A 31 -10.17 13.33 22.73
CA LYS A 31 -9.07 13.73 21.82
C LYS A 31 -9.65 14.18 20.50
N CYS A 32 -9.15 15.29 19.93
CA CYS A 32 -9.56 15.71 18.59
C CYS A 32 -9.04 14.77 17.51
N LYS A 33 -9.66 14.80 16.33
CA LYS A 33 -9.33 13.95 15.17
C LYS A 33 -7.85 14.05 14.79
N THR A 34 -7.28 15.25 14.80
CA THR A 34 -5.86 15.48 14.48
C THR A 34 -4.94 14.76 15.46
N CYS A 35 -5.13 14.95 16.77
CA CYS A 35 -4.32 14.30 17.80
C CYS A 35 -4.48 12.79 17.79
N THR A 36 -5.70 12.29 17.58
CA THR A 36 -5.97 10.86 17.44
C THR A 36 -5.23 10.28 16.23
N GLY A 37 -5.23 11.00 15.09
CA GLY A 37 -4.50 10.61 13.90
C GLY A 37 -2.98 10.52 14.13
N GLN A 38 -2.40 11.52 14.79
CA GLN A 38 -0.97 11.55 15.13
C GLN A 38 -0.59 10.39 16.05
N ILE A 39 -1.32 10.19 17.16
CA ILE A 39 -1.08 9.07 18.09
C ILE A 39 -1.18 7.72 17.36
N THR A 40 -2.17 7.57 16.48
CA THR A 40 -2.34 6.33 15.72
C THR A 40 -1.19 6.12 14.73
N ALA A 41 -0.73 7.19 14.06
CA ALA A 41 0.40 7.11 13.13
C ALA A 41 1.71 6.72 13.85
N GLU A 42 1.97 7.32 15.00
CA GLU A 42 3.13 6.97 15.84
C GLU A 42 3.06 5.52 16.33
N TYR A 43 1.90 5.07 16.79
CA TYR A 43 1.70 3.69 17.22
C TYR A 43 1.93 2.70 16.06
N ARG A 44 1.44 3.01 14.85
CA ARG A 44 1.71 2.21 13.65
C ARG A 44 3.19 2.13 13.32
N LYS A 45 3.89 3.27 13.42
CA LYS A 45 5.33 3.34 13.18
C LYS A 45 6.12 2.48 14.18
N LYS A 46 5.70 2.47 15.44
CA LYS A 46 6.34 1.67 16.50
C LYS A 46 5.97 0.18 16.45
N ASN A 47 4.82 -0.17 15.86
CA ASN A 47 4.29 -1.53 15.85
C ASN A 47 3.91 -2.02 14.43
N PRO A 48 4.84 -2.01 13.46
CA PRO A 48 4.54 -2.33 12.07
C PRO A 48 4.02 -3.76 11.88
N GLU A 49 4.53 -4.72 12.68
CA GLU A 49 4.15 -6.13 12.57
C GLU A 49 2.69 -6.39 12.98
N ILE A 50 2.16 -5.68 13.98
CA ILE A 50 0.76 -5.80 14.39
C ILE A 50 -0.15 -5.41 13.22
N TYR A 51 0.16 -4.28 12.56
CA TYR A 51 -0.61 -3.80 11.41
C TYR A 51 -0.44 -4.68 10.19
N ARG A 52 0.77 -5.20 9.95
CA ARG A 52 1.02 -6.16 8.87
C ARG A 52 0.19 -7.43 9.05
N LYS A 53 0.18 -8.02 10.24
CA LYS A 53 -0.63 -9.21 10.55
C LYS A 53 -2.13 -8.93 10.38
N ALA A 54 -2.62 -7.80 10.90
CA ALA A 54 -4.03 -7.41 10.75
C ALA A 54 -4.42 -7.21 9.28
N SER A 55 -3.57 -6.57 8.47
CA SER A 55 -3.77 -6.40 7.04
C SER A 55 -3.80 -7.74 6.30
N LEU A 56 -2.85 -8.63 6.58
CA LEU A 56 -2.82 -9.98 5.98
C LEU A 56 -4.08 -10.77 6.31
N LYS A 57 -4.52 -10.75 7.58
CA LYS A 57 -5.76 -11.40 8.01
C LYS A 57 -7.00 -10.80 7.34
N HIS A 58 -7.02 -9.48 7.12
CA HIS A 58 -8.10 -8.83 6.37
C HIS A 58 -8.08 -9.24 4.90
N TRP A 59 -6.90 -9.24 4.26
CA TRP A 59 -6.74 -9.66 2.85
C TRP A 59 -7.11 -11.12 2.61
N SER A 60 -6.76 -12.03 3.51
CA SER A 60 -7.12 -13.46 3.39
C SER A 60 -8.63 -13.71 3.47
N LYS A 61 -9.37 -12.79 4.12
CA LYS A 61 -10.84 -12.88 4.26
C LYS A 61 -11.60 -12.19 3.11
N LEU A 62 -10.93 -11.43 2.26
CA LEU A 62 -11.58 -10.77 1.13
C LEU A 62 -11.87 -11.81 0.04
N ASP A 63 -13.13 -11.89 -0.37
CA ASP A 63 -13.52 -12.64 -1.56
C ASP A 63 -12.90 -12.01 -2.84
N ASP A 64 -12.86 -12.79 -3.92
CA ASP A 64 -12.26 -12.33 -5.17
C ASP A 64 -13.01 -11.14 -5.77
N LYS A 65 -14.32 -11.04 -5.58
CA LYS A 65 -15.12 -9.88 -6.03
C LYS A 65 -14.63 -8.58 -5.41
N LYS A 66 -14.32 -8.58 -4.10
CA LYS A 66 -13.79 -7.39 -3.41
C LYS A 66 -12.35 -7.07 -3.81
N LYS A 67 -11.53 -8.08 -4.07
CA LYS A 67 -10.17 -7.87 -4.62
C LYS A 67 -10.25 -7.23 -6.00
N HIS A 68 -11.09 -7.74 -6.89
CA HIS A 68 -11.30 -7.21 -8.23
C HIS A 68 -11.85 -5.78 -8.21
N ALA A 69 -12.84 -5.49 -7.37
CA ALA A 69 -13.37 -4.14 -7.20
C ALA A 69 -12.27 -3.12 -6.80
N ARG A 70 -11.30 -3.55 -5.98
CA ARG A 70 -10.14 -2.70 -5.64
C ARG A 70 -9.18 -2.49 -6.81
N TRP A 71 -8.94 -3.50 -7.64
CA TRP A 71 -8.12 -3.37 -8.84
C TRP A 71 -8.72 -2.38 -9.82
N ILE A 72 -10.05 -2.51 -10.07
CA ILE A 72 -10.79 -1.58 -10.92
C ILE A 72 -10.69 -0.16 -10.38
N LYS A 73 -10.99 0.03 -9.09
CA LYS A 73 -10.99 1.36 -8.46
C LYS A 73 -9.59 2.01 -8.47
N ARG A 74 -8.53 1.23 -8.24
CA ARG A 74 -7.18 1.78 -8.07
C ARG A 74 -6.42 1.92 -9.39
N TYR A 75 -6.61 0.97 -10.30
CA TYR A 75 -5.79 0.84 -11.52
C TYR A 75 -6.60 0.86 -12.80
N GLY A 76 -7.94 0.88 -12.73
CA GLY A 76 -8.79 0.71 -13.89
C GLY A 76 -8.71 -0.68 -14.55
N VAL A 77 -8.16 -1.69 -13.83
CA VAL A 77 -7.93 -3.04 -14.36
C VAL A 77 -9.09 -3.96 -13.97
N THR A 78 -9.84 -4.45 -14.95
CA THR A 78 -10.85 -5.48 -14.73
C THR A 78 -10.20 -6.87 -14.60
N PRO A 79 -10.92 -7.88 -14.07
CA PRO A 79 -10.44 -9.26 -14.03
C PRO A 79 -10.02 -9.79 -15.40
N GLU A 80 -10.78 -9.43 -16.45
CA GLU A 80 -10.53 -9.85 -17.85
C GLU A 80 -9.21 -9.21 -18.35
N MET A 81 -8.99 -7.92 -18.08
CA MET A 81 -7.75 -7.23 -18.43
C MET A 81 -6.53 -7.83 -17.68
N TYR A 82 -6.72 -8.19 -16.40
CA TYR A 82 -5.68 -8.88 -15.67
C TYR A 82 -5.34 -10.23 -16.30
N LEU A 83 -6.36 -11.03 -16.63
CA LEU A 83 -6.18 -12.35 -17.24
C LEU A 83 -5.52 -12.23 -18.63
N ASP A 84 -5.88 -11.24 -19.43
CA ASP A 84 -5.24 -10.96 -20.72
C ASP A 84 -3.74 -10.65 -20.53
N MET A 85 -3.39 -9.76 -19.63
CA MET A 85 -1.99 -9.48 -19.29
C MET A 85 -1.25 -10.73 -18.79
N PHE A 86 -1.90 -11.52 -17.93
CA PHE A 86 -1.34 -12.75 -17.38
C PHE A 86 -1.05 -13.77 -18.49
N ASN A 87 -1.97 -13.95 -19.41
CA ASN A 87 -1.80 -14.85 -20.56
C ASN A 87 -0.73 -14.35 -21.53
N LYS A 88 -0.70 -13.05 -21.85
CA LYS A 88 0.35 -12.43 -22.67
C LYS A 88 1.75 -12.58 -22.06
N GLN A 89 1.83 -12.68 -20.74
CA GLN A 89 3.09 -12.89 -20.01
C GLN A 89 3.37 -14.39 -19.72
N ASN A 90 2.56 -15.32 -20.23
CA ASN A 90 2.66 -16.76 -19.95
C ASN A 90 2.65 -17.08 -18.44
N GLY A 91 1.90 -16.32 -17.65
CA GLY A 91 1.83 -16.46 -16.20
C GLY A 91 3.10 -16.12 -15.45
N THR A 92 4.04 -15.40 -16.09
CA THR A 92 5.35 -15.06 -15.52
C THR A 92 5.48 -13.57 -15.20
N CYS A 93 6.41 -13.25 -14.32
CA CYS A 93 6.78 -11.86 -14.05
C CYS A 93 7.39 -11.21 -15.32
N LYS A 94 6.93 -9.99 -15.64
CA LYS A 94 7.41 -9.28 -16.84
C LYS A 94 8.93 -8.95 -16.80
N ILE A 95 9.52 -8.83 -15.61
CA ILE A 95 10.95 -8.52 -15.43
C ILE A 95 11.79 -9.80 -15.32
N CYS A 96 11.64 -10.59 -14.26
CA CYS A 96 12.50 -11.76 -14.02
C CYS A 96 12.10 -13.00 -14.81
N LYS A 97 10.94 -12.98 -15.48
CA LYS A 97 10.39 -14.11 -16.25
C LYS A 97 10.08 -15.38 -15.43
N GLU A 98 10.24 -15.32 -14.13
CA GLU A 98 9.91 -16.44 -13.25
C GLU A 98 8.41 -16.57 -13.04
N LYS A 99 7.93 -17.80 -12.90
CA LYS A 99 6.56 -18.09 -12.48
C LYS A 99 6.36 -17.66 -11.03
N CYS A 100 5.17 -17.14 -10.71
CA CYS A 100 4.81 -16.91 -9.32
C CYS A 100 4.77 -18.22 -8.54
N VAL A 101 5.31 -18.23 -7.33
CA VAL A 101 5.20 -19.37 -6.43
C VAL A 101 3.73 -19.71 -6.22
N SER A 102 3.38 -21.00 -6.20
CA SER A 102 2.00 -21.47 -6.08
C SER A 102 1.21 -20.74 -4.95
N GLY A 103 0.02 -20.25 -5.29
CA GLY A 103 -0.84 -19.52 -4.37
C GLY A 103 -0.60 -18.00 -4.28
N GLN A 104 0.37 -17.44 -5.03
CA GLN A 104 0.57 -15.99 -5.11
C GLN A 104 0.18 -15.47 -6.49
N SER A 105 -0.63 -14.40 -6.54
CA SER A 105 -0.91 -13.68 -7.77
C SER A 105 0.20 -12.69 -8.10
N LEU A 106 0.42 -12.42 -9.40
CA LEU A 106 1.27 -11.33 -9.83
C LEU A 106 0.66 -9.99 -9.43
N CYS A 107 1.50 -9.03 -9.10
CA CYS A 107 1.09 -7.67 -8.76
C CYS A 107 0.85 -6.85 -10.03
N ILE A 108 -0.21 -6.05 -10.05
CA ILE A 108 -0.41 -5.02 -11.09
C ILE A 108 0.63 -3.92 -10.85
N ASP A 109 1.54 -3.75 -11.80
CA ASP A 109 2.53 -2.69 -11.79
C ASP A 109 2.02 -1.48 -12.57
N HIS A 110 2.31 -0.29 -12.07
CA HIS A 110 1.87 0.97 -12.64
C HIS A 110 2.90 2.07 -12.44
N CYS A 111 2.90 3.04 -13.32
CA CYS A 111 3.74 4.24 -13.20
C CYS A 111 3.22 5.13 -12.07
N HIS A 112 4.07 5.44 -11.07
CA HIS A 112 3.67 6.29 -9.94
C HIS A 112 3.36 7.74 -10.31
N LYS A 113 3.83 8.22 -11.47
CA LYS A 113 3.56 9.58 -11.97
C LYS A 113 2.26 9.69 -12.76
N THR A 114 1.97 8.68 -13.60
CA THR A 114 0.86 8.72 -14.56
C THR A 114 -0.29 7.76 -14.22
N ASN A 115 -0.08 6.87 -13.23
CA ASN A 115 -0.95 5.73 -12.92
C ASN A 115 -1.15 4.73 -14.07
N ALA A 116 -0.43 4.88 -15.19
CA ALA A 116 -0.53 3.96 -16.31
C ALA A 116 -0.05 2.56 -15.91
N VAL A 117 -0.86 1.54 -16.19
CA VAL A 117 -0.52 0.13 -15.92
C VAL A 117 0.55 -0.33 -16.91
N ARG A 118 1.64 -0.90 -16.41
CA ARG A 118 2.79 -1.35 -17.19
C ARG A 118 2.80 -2.87 -17.43
N GLY A 119 2.12 -3.62 -16.57
CA GLY A 119 2.05 -5.08 -16.65
C GLY A 119 1.97 -5.75 -15.28
N LEU A 120 2.28 -7.05 -15.25
CA LEU A 120 2.23 -7.86 -14.05
C LEU A 120 3.64 -8.26 -13.59
N LEU A 121 3.93 -8.06 -12.33
CA LEU A 121 5.22 -8.37 -11.73
C LEU A 121 5.08 -9.30 -10.52
N CYS A 122 6.09 -10.10 -10.24
CA CYS A 122 6.20 -10.75 -8.95
C CYS A 122 6.43 -9.70 -7.85
N LYS A 123 6.12 -10.06 -6.62
CA LYS A 123 6.23 -9.15 -5.48
C LYS A 123 7.65 -8.58 -5.32
N LYS A 124 8.69 -9.39 -5.54
CA LYS A 124 10.10 -8.95 -5.45
C LYS A 124 10.42 -7.84 -6.46
N CYS A 125 10.12 -8.06 -7.75
CA CYS A 125 10.38 -7.08 -8.80
C CYS A 125 9.55 -5.80 -8.61
N ASN A 126 8.26 -5.91 -8.26
CA ASN A 126 7.41 -4.77 -8.00
C ASN A 126 7.91 -3.92 -6.82
N SER A 127 8.38 -4.59 -5.74
CA SER A 127 8.97 -3.87 -4.60
C SER A 127 10.30 -3.21 -4.95
N ALA A 128 11.15 -3.84 -5.75
CA ALA A 128 12.43 -3.27 -6.18
C ALA A 128 12.24 -1.98 -6.99
N LEU A 129 11.27 -1.96 -7.93
CA LEU A 129 10.93 -0.73 -8.67
C LEU A 129 10.47 0.39 -7.72
N GLY A 130 9.57 0.05 -6.78
CA GLY A 130 9.05 1.03 -5.82
C GLY A 130 10.11 1.57 -4.85
N MET A 131 11.04 0.73 -4.38
CA MET A 131 12.14 1.13 -3.48
C MET A 131 13.09 2.13 -4.14
N LEU A 132 13.30 2.02 -5.44
CA LEU A 132 14.14 2.92 -6.23
C LEU A 132 13.32 4.01 -6.95
N ASN A 133 12.06 4.21 -6.55
CA ASN A 133 11.16 5.25 -7.07
C ASN A 133 11.05 5.28 -8.61
N ASP A 134 11.09 4.10 -9.26
CA ASP A 134 11.10 3.96 -10.73
C ASP A 134 12.22 4.77 -11.42
N ASN A 135 13.32 5.07 -10.71
CA ASN A 135 14.41 5.90 -11.23
C ASN A 135 15.38 5.05 -12.07
N ILE A 136 15.30 5.23 -13.38
CA ILE A 136 16.12 4.49 -14.35
C ILE A 136 17.62 4.64 -14.05
N LYS A 137 18.09 5.84 -13.70
CA LYS A 137 19.52 6.09 -13.40
C LYS A 137 20.03 5.23 -12.24
N PHE A 138 19.20 4.99 -11.23
CA PHE A 138 19.59 4.10 -10.12
C PHE A 138 19.76 2.66 -10.58
N PHE A 139 18.90 2.18 -11.50
CA PHE A 139 19.04 0.84 -12.06
C PHE A 139 20.26 0.71 -12.94
N GLU A 140 20.55 1.72 -13.77
CA GLU A 140 21.76 1.78 -14.60
C GLU A 140 23.03 1.75 -13.73
N SER A 141 23.07 2.60 -12.68
CA SER A 141 24.18 2.61 -11.73
C SER A 141 24.34 1.27 -11.00
N ALA A 142 23.24 0.62 -10.62
CA ALA A 142 23.29 -0.70 -9.99
C ALA A 142 23.81 -1.78 -10.94
N ILE A 143 23.45 -1.71 -12.23
CA ILE A 143 23.99 -2.63 -13.25
C ILE A 143 25.50 -2.44 -13.39
N THR A 144 25.98 -1.20 -13.48
CA THR A 144 27.41 -0.90 -13.56
C THR A 144 28.15 -1.44 -12.34
N TYR A 145 27.68 -1.11 -11.14
CA TYR A 145 28.23 -1.59 -9.87
C TYR A 145 28.36 -3.12 -9.82
N LEU A 146 27.33 -3.85 -10.25
CA LEU A 146 27.36 -5.31 -10.26
C LEU A 146 28.35 -5.88 -11.30
N LYS A 147 28.48 -5.24 -12.47
CA LYS A 147 29.44 -5.65 -13.50
C LYS A 147 30.87 -5.46 -13.02
N ASP A 148 31.19 -4.29 -12.47
CA ASP A 148 32.53 -3.99 -11.96
C ASP A 148 32.93 -4.94 -10.82
N SER A 149 31.93 -5.36 -9.99
CA SER A 149 32.17 -6.32 -8.91
C SER A 149 32.33 -7.77 -9.42
N ALA A 150 31.75 -8.12 -10.57
CA ALA A 150 31.86 -9.46 -11.15
C ALA A 150 33.25 -9.78 -11.74
N GLU A 151 34.02 -8.73 -12.07
CA GLU A 151 35.42 -8.89 -12.51
C GLU A 151 36.39 -9.17 -11.36
N LEU A 152 35.92 -9.10 -10.10
CA LEU A 152 36.71 -9.32 -8.88
C LEU A 152 36.55 -10.74 -8.32
N ILE A 153 35.74 -11.62 -8.96
CA ILE A 153 35.45 -13.00 -8.54
C ILE A 153 35.96 -13.98 -9.62
#